data_6b3d248f11a9f8f2646ba0c914c8dff3
#
_entry.id   6b3d248f11a9f8f2646ba0c914c8dff3
#
_cell.length_a   1.000
_cell.length_b   1.000
_cell.length_c   1.000
_cell.angle_alpha   90.00
_cell.angle_beta   90.00
_cell.angle_gamma   90.00
#
_symmetry.space_group_name_H-M   'P 1'
#
loop_
_entity.id
_entity.type
_entity.pdbx_description
1 polymer ?
#
loop_
_entity_poly.entity_id
_entity_poly.type
_entity_poly.pdbx_seq_one_letter_code
_entity_poly.pdbx_strand_id
1 'polypeptide(L)'
;MCGRFLIDYEFRDLIDKYNLAKYQGSANRGEIFPSQKVMTIVQKYAIAMDWGFDFKWSNKKIINARAETIFEKKTFKNLARSKRCIIPASAYFEWQKKDDQKIKYKIFDHSESILSLAGLYHIRFDDENNKMYQFTILTKEAEEGIRNIHNRMPVIIEKDNTEEWLFSEKIDQLRLNDIINNQKLSFEAKIQ
;
A
#
# COMPACT_ATOMS: atom_id res chain seq x y z
N MET A 1 -0.48 11.11 -6.11
CA MET A 1 -0.41 10.25 -4.90
C MET A 1 -1.43 9.15 -5.05
N CYS A 2 -1.04 7.91 -4.81
CA CYS A 2 -1.93 6.75 -4.94
C CYS A 2 -3.19 6.94 -4.07
N GLY A 3 -4.29 7.33 -4.69
CA GLY A 3 -5.57 7.60 -4.03
C GLY A 3 -6.65 6.61 -4.45
N ARG A 4 -6.31 5.62 -5.28
CA ARG A 4 -7.23 4.63 -5.82
C ARG A 4 -6.48 3.38 -6.28
N PHE A 5 -7.01 2.19 -5.97
CA PHE A 5 -6.47 0.93 -6.48
C PHE A 5 -7.58 -0.09 -6.73
N LEU A 6 -7.26 -1.18 -7.41
CA LEU A 6 -8.20 -2.23 -7.82
C LEU A 6 -7.92 -3.53 -7.05
N ILE A 7 -8.97 -4.18 -6.59
CA ILE A 7 -8.97 -5.55 -6.10
C ILE A 7 -9.81 -6.41 -7.05
N ASP A 8 -9.12 -7.17 -7.90
CA ASP A 8 -9.71 -8.07 -8.90
C ASP A 8 -8.99 -9.42 -8.88
N TYR A 9 -8.95 -10.03 -7.71
CA TYR A 9 -8.40 -11.36 -7.42
C TYR A 9 -9.30 -12.05 -6.39
N GLU A 10 -9.22 -13.38 -6.32
CA GLU A 10 -9.92 -14.14 -5.30
C GLU A 10 -9.10 -14.24 -4.00
N PHE A 11 -9.78 -14.42 -2.87
CA PHE A 11 -9.09 -14.54 -1.57
C PHE A 11 -8.10 -15.71 -1.53
N ARG A 12 -8.38 -16.79 -2.26
CA ARG A 12 -7.49 -17.94 -2.41
C ARG A 12 -6.12 -17.54 -2.97
N ASP A 13 -6.09 -16.61 -3.93
CA ASP A 13 -4.85 -16.14 -4.54
C ASP A 13 -3.94 -15.47 -3.50
N LEU A 14 -4.52 -14.82 -2.46
CA LEU A 14 -3.75 -14.27 -1.33
C LEU A 14 -3.17 -15.38 -0.45
N ILE A 15 -3.94 -16.43 -0.18
CA ILE A 15 -3.45 -17.57 0.61
C ILE A 15 -2.22 -18.16 -0.06
N ASP A 16 -2.30 -18.41 -1.35
CA ASP A 16 -1.22 -19.01 -2.14
C ASP A 16 -0.01 -18.08 -2.24
N LYS A 17 -0.24 -16.77 -2.53
CA LYS A 17 0.84 -15.79 -2.68
C LYS A 17 1.61 -15.51 -1.39
N TYR A 18 0.92 -15.40 -0.24
CA TYR A 18 1.52 -14.96 1.03
C TYR A 18 1.60 -16.08 2.07
N ASN A 19 1.26 -17.31 1.73
CA ASN A 19 1.25 -18.47 2.67
C ASN A 19 0.51 -18.12 3.98
N LEU A 20 -0.75 -17.69 3.86
CA LEU A 20 -1.54 -17.18 4.97
C LEU A 20 -2.01 -18.29 5.90
N ALA A 21 -1.84 -18.08 7.21
CA ALA A 21 -2.33 -19.00 8.23
C ALA A 21 -3.80 -18.75 8.61
N LYS A 22 -4.22 -17.49 8.64
CA LYS A 22 -5.58 -17.07 9.05
C LYS A 22 -5.97 -15.75 8.40
N TYR A 23 -7.29 -15.50 8.34
CA TYR A 23 -7.84 -14.20 7.96
C TYR A 23 -8.88 -13.74 8.98
N GLN A 24 -9.09 -12.43 9.07
CA GLN A 24 -10.05 -11.80 9.97
C GLN A 24 -10.78 -10.66 9.29
N GLY A 25 -12.10 -10.67 9.35
CA GLY A 25 -13.00 -9.62 8.87
C GLY A 25 -13.41 -9.81 7.42
N SER A 26 -14.25 -8.88 6.96
CA SER A 26 -14.71 -8.74 5.57
C SER A 26 -14.15 -7.46 4.97
N ALA A 27 -13.94 -7.44 3.66
CA ALA A 27 -13.31 -6.33 2.96
C ALA A 27 -14.00 -6.02 1.64
N ASN A 28 -13.83 -4.78 1.17
CA ASN A 28 -14.33 -4.32 -0.11
C ASN A 28 -13.49 -4.92 -1.26
N ARG A 29 -14.09 -5.03 -2.43
CA ARG A 29 -13.49 -5.47 -3.70
C ARG A 29 -13.81 -4.45 -4.80
N GLY A 30 -13.20 -4.65 -5.96
CA GLY A 30 -13.34 -3.72 -7.08
C GLY A 30 -12.44 -2.49 -6.91
N GLU A 31 -12.88 -1.36 -7.37
CA GLU A 31 -12.14 -0.08 -7.24
C GLU A 31 -12.26 0.43 -5.79
N ILE A 32 -11.12 0.59 -5.14
CA ILE A 32 -11.02 0.93 -3.71
C ILE A 32 -10.70 2.42 -3.53
N PHE A 33 -11.43 3.04 -2.62
CA PHE A 33 -11.33 4.45 -2.25
C PHE A 33 -10.82 4.60 -0.81
N PRO A 34 -10.22 5.74 -0.45
CA PRO A 34 -9.90 6.04 0.94
C PRO A 34 -11.08 5.83 1.87
N SER A 35 -10.81 5.41 3.08
CA SER A 35 -11.76 5.01 4.14
C SER A 35 -12.46 3.67 3.94
N GLN A 36 -12.33 3.01 2.80
CA GLN A 36 -12.84 1.66 2.64
C GLN A 36 -11.95 0.64 3.34
N LYS A 37 -12.56 -0.47 3.71
CA LYS A 37 -11.91 -1.60 4.40
C LYS A 37 -11.36 -2.59 3.39
N VAL A 38 -10.10 -2.98 3.58
CA VAL A 38 -9.35 -3.83 2.64
C VAL A 38 -8.60 -4.91 3.40
N MET A 39 -8.50 -6.11 2.81
CA MET A 39 -7.61 -7.16 3.33
C MET A 39 -6.15 -6.72 3.20
N THR A 40 -5.49 -6.67 4.34
CA THR A 40 -4.10 -6.22 4.49
C THR A 40 -3.29 -7.34 5.12
N ILE A 41 -2.10 -7.62 4.59
CA ILE A 41 -1.25 -8.71 5.04
C ILE A 41 -0.29 -8.20 6.12
N VAL A 42 -0.33 -8.84 7.27
CA VAL A 42 0.59 -8.62 8.40
C VAL A 42 1.17 -9.96 8.80
N GLN A 43 2.45 -10.16 8.55
CA GLN A 43 3.10 -11.46 8.72
C GLN A 43 2.33 -12.56 7.94
N LYS A 44 1.79 -13.57 8.62
CA LYS A 44 1.01 -14.68 8.04
C LYS A 44 -0.51 -14.50 8.21
N TYR A 45 -0.97 -13.27 8.45
CA TYR A 45 -2.39 -12.99 8.69
C TYR A 45 -2.92 -11.99 7.66
N ALA A 46 -4.12 -12.23 7.14
CA ALA A 46 -4.88 -11.23 6.42
C ALA A 46 -5.89 -10.59 7.39
N ILE A 47 -5.81 -9.28 7.56
CA ILE A 47 -6.65 -8.52 8.48
C ILE A 47 -7.35 -7.41 7.70
N ALA A 48 -8.67 -7.30 7.84
CA ALA A 48 -9.43 -6.21 7.24
C ALA A 48 -9.14 -4.89 7.98
N MET A 49 -8.57 -3.90 7.25
CA MET A 49 -8.18 -2.60 7.80
C MET A 49 -8.77 -1.46 6.98
N ASP A 50 -9.08 -0.34 7.63
CA ASP A 50 -9.55 0.88 6.98
C ASP A 50 -8.39 1.65 6.35
N TRP A 51 -8.57 2.11 5.11
CA TRP A 51 -7.56 2.89 4.41
C TRP A 51 -7.55 4.36 4.89
N GLY A 52 -6.46 4.74 5.51
CA GLY A 52 -6.17 6.08 6.00
C GLY A 52 -6.16 6.18 7.51
N PHE A 53 -5.06 6.72 8.03
CA PHE A 53 -4.95 7.04 9.46
C PHE A 53 -5.83 8.24 9.80
N ASP A 54 -6.58 8.10 10.86
CA ASP A 54 -7.48 9.09 11.39
C ASP A 54 -6.95 9.58 12.75
N PHE A 55 -6.41 10.77 12.77
CA PHE A 55 -5.85 11.38 13.98
C PHE A 55 -6.70 12.55 14.46
N LYS A 56 -6.93 12.66 15.77
CA LYS A 56 -7.73 13.73 16.39
C LYS A 56 -7.23 15.16 16.05
N TRP A 57 -5.96 15.31 15.67
CA TRP A 57 -5.36 16.60 15.30
C TRP A 57 -5.50 16.95 13.80
N SER A 58 -6.09 16.09 12.99
CA SER A 58 -6.24 16.30 11.55
C SER A 58 -7.65 15.99 11.09
N ASN A 59 -8.25 16.91 10.35
CA ASN A 59 -9.55 16.71 9.70
C ASN A 59 -9.45 15.85 8.42
N LYS A 60 -8.23 15.49 7.99
CA LYS A 60 -7.99 14.67 6.79
C LYS A 60 -7.27 13.39 7.18
N LYS A 61 -7.77 12.28 6.66
CA LYS A 61 -7.10 10.99 6.81
C LYS A 61 -5.76 10.98 6.07
N ILE A 62 -4.76 10.36 6.66
CA ILE A 62 -3.44 10.18 6.04
C ILE A 62 -3.45 8.86 5.28
N ILE A 63 -3.74 8.93 3.99
CA ILE A 63 -3.85 7.76 3.11
C ILE A 63 -2.52 7.32 2.51
N ASN A 64 -1.50 8.20 2.52
CA ASN A 64 -0.16 7.92 2.00
C ASN A 64 0.92 8.45 2.94
N ALA A 65 2.06 7.75 2.98
CA ALA A 65 3.28 8.18 3.65
C ALA A 65 4.45 8.14 2.64
N ARG A 66 5.34 9.14 2.69
CA ARG A 66 6.52 9.17 1.81
C ARG A 66 7.61 8.25 2.34
N ALA A 67 8.04 7.29 1.54
CA ALA A 67 9.08 6.33 1.90
C ALA A 67 10.39 7.00 2.31
N GLU A 68 10.72 8.14 1.69
CA GLU A 68 11.94 8.90 1.92
C GLU A 68 12.07 9.43 3.36
N THR A 69 10.94 9.59 4.05
CA THR A 69 10.93 10.25 5.37
C THR A 69 10.21 9.48 6.47
N ILE A 70 9.84 8.22 6.25
CA ILE A 70 9.05 7.46 7.25
C ILE A 70 9.80 7.19 8.54
N PHE A 71 11.13 7.07 8.49
CA PHE A 71 11.96 6.86 9.69
C PHE A 71 12.30 8.16 10.44
N GLU A 72 12.01 9.32 9.87
CA GLU A 72 12.23 10.65 10.47
C GLU A 72 10.95 11.19 11.11
N LYS A 73 9.82 11.07 10.39
CA LYS A 73 8.54 11.64 10.81
C LYS A 73 8.00 10.94 12.06
N LYS A 74 7.72 11.73 13.10
CA LYS A 74 7.18 11.23 14.39
C LYS A 74 5.98 10.31 14.22
N THR A 75 5.08 10.60 13.29
CA THR A 75 3.89 9.82 12.97
C THR A 75 4.22 8.41 12.48
N PHE A 76 5.32 8.23 11.72
CA PHE A 76 5.60 6.98 11.01
C PHE A 76 6.79 6.21 11.56
N LYS A 77 7.75 6.89 12.21
CA LYS A 77 9.03 6.31 12.65
C LYS A 77 8.89 4.98 13.42
N ASN A 78 7.99 4.93 14.38
CA ASN A 78 7.78 3.72 15.18
C ASN A 78 7.00 2.65 14.38
N LEU A 79 6.06 3.07 13.53
CA LEU A 79 5.29 2.15 12.67
C LEU A 79 6.20 1.52 11.62
N ALA A 80 7.10 2.28 11.01
CA ALA A 80 8.07 1.79 10.03
C ALA A 80 8.98 0.68 10.58
N ARG A 81 9.23 0.67 11.88
CA ARG A 81 10.06 -0.35 12.55
C ARG A 81 9.31 -1.63 12.87
N SER A 82 8.01 -1.56 13.22
CA SER A 82 7.30 -2.71 13.80
C SER A 82 5.87 -2.92 13.30
N LYS A 83 5.33 -2.03 12.46
CA LYS A 83 3.94 -2.06 12.00
C LYS A 83 3.86 -1.94 10.48
N ARG A 84 4.67 -2.73 9.78
CA ARG A 84 4.64 -2.83 8.32
C ARG A 84 3.59 -3.84 7.89
N CYS A 85 3.01 -3.59 6.72
CA CYS A 85 2.02 -4.46 6.10
C CYS A 85 2.14 -4.41 4.58
N ILE A 86 1.46 -5.31 3.91
CA ILE A 86 1.27 -5.30 2.46
C ILE A 86 -0.22 -5.12 2.17
N ILE A 87 -0.53 -4.26 1.22
CA ILE A 87 -1.86 -4.08 0.66
C ILE A 87 -1.84 -4.74 -0.72
N PRO A 88 -2.46 -5.93 -0.88
CA PRO A 88 -2.57 -6.57 -2.17
C PRO A 88 -3.47 -5.77 -3.11
N ALA A 89 -3.06 -5.58 -4.35
CA ALA A 89 -3.82 -4.86 -5.37
C ALA A 89 -3.56 -5.45 -6.76
N SER A 90 -4.59 -5.57 -7.61
CA SER A 90 -4.40 -5.98 -9.01
C SER A 90 -3.85 -4.86 -9.88
N ALA A 91 -4.09 -3.61 -9.49
CA ALA A 91 -3.62 -2.40 -10.16
C ALA A 91 -3.80 -1.20 -9.24
N TYR A 92 -3.19 -0.07 -9.58
CA TYR A 92 -3.52 1.21 -8.98
C TYR A 92 -3.90 2.23 -10.06
N PHE A 93 -4.53 3.32 -9.65
CA PHE A 93 -4.97 4.37 -10.58
C PHE A 93 -4.29 5.69 -10.25
N GLU A 94 -3.90 6.39 -11.32
CA GLU A 94 -3.43 7.77 -11.27
C GLU A 94 -4.04 8.60 -12.40
N TRP A 95 -3.98 9.92 -12.26
CA TRP A 95 -4.55 10.86 -13.20
C TRP A 95 -3.50 11.77 -13.78
N GLN A 96 -3.33 11.70 -15.09
CA GLN A 96 -2.53 12.68 -15.82
C GLN A 96 -3.36 13.95 -16.01
N LYS A 97 -2.78 15.08 -15.66
CA LYS A 97 -3.30 16.38 -16.08
C LYS A 97 -2.75 16.70 -17.47
N LYS A 98 -3.62 16.80 -18.44
CA LYS A 98 -3.28 17.23 -19.79
C LYS A 98 -4.28 18.30 -20.19
N ASP A 99 -3.77 19.52 -20.40
CA ASP A 99 -4.59 20.71 -20.57
C ASP A 99 -5.59 20.86 -19.41
N ASP A 100 -6.86 21.08 -19.65
CA ASP A 100 -7.90 21.15 -18.61
C ASP A 100 -8.56 19.80 -18.27
N GLN A 101 -8.03 18.70 -18.81
CA GLN A 101 -8.60 17.36 -18.61
C GLN A 101 -7.77 16.54 -17.62
N LYS A 102 -8.46 15.61 -16.93
CA LYS A 102 -7.86 14.57 -16.10
C LYS A 102 -8.09 13.22 -16.75
N ILE A 103 -7.03 12.64 -17.29
CA ILE A 103 -7.07 11.32 -17.92
C ILE A 103 -6.72 10.28 -16.85
N LYS A 104 -7.64 9.35 -16.63
CA LYS A 104 -7.45 8.23 -15.67
C LYS A 104 -6.64 7.12 -16.32
N TYR A 105 -5.60 6.66 -15.62
CA TYR A 105 -4.80 5.50 -16.01
C TYR A 105 -4.92 4.38 -14.99
N LYS A 106 -5.08 3.16 -15.49
CA LYS A 106 -4.88 1.91 -14.73
C LYS A 106 -3.44 1.47 -14.92
N ILE A 107 -2.70 1.34 -13.82
CA ILE A 107 -1.28 0.96 -13.82
C ILE A 107 -1.14 -0.39 -13.13
N PHE A 108 -0.50 -1.34 -13.80
CA PHE A 108 -0.35 -2.73 -13.36
C PHE A 108 0.97 -3.31 -13.90
N ASP A 109 1.33 -4.49 -13.45
CA ASP A 109 2.46 -5.26 -13.97
C ASP A 109 1.95 -6.54 -14.63
N HIS A 110 2.49 -6.90 -15.81
CA HIS A 110 2.05 -8.11 -16.53
C HIS A 110 2.57 -9.41 -15.91
N SER A 111 3.71 -9.34 -15.24
CA SER A 111 4.32 -10.51 -14.62
C SER A 111 3.70 -10.85 -13.26
N GLU A 112 3.04 -9.87 -12.64
CA GLU A 112 2.47 -9.98 -11.29
C GLU A 112 0.97 -9.64 -11.29
N SER A 113 0.10 -10.65 -11.20
CA SER A 113 -1.34 -10.46 -11.13
C SER A 113 -1.80 -9.73 -9.86
N ILE A 114 -0.99 -9.79 -8.80
CA ILE A 114 -1.23 -9.12 -7.53
C ILE A 114 0.04 -8.36 -7.12
N LEU A 115 -0.02 -7.04 -7.16
CA LEU A 115 1.00 -6.14 -6.64
C LEU A 115 0.97 -6.14 -5.11
N SER A 116 2.13 -6.16 -4.47
CA SER A 116 2.28 -6.06 -3.01
C SER A 116 2.59 -4.61 -2.63
N LEU A 117 1.58 -3.75 -2.48
CA LEU A 117 1.81 -2.36 -2.08
C LEU A 117 2.32 -2.29 -0.65
N ALA A 118 3.44 -1.61 -0.43
CA ALA A 118 3.99 -1.41 0.91
C ALA A 118 3.12 -0.48 1.74
N GLY A 119 2.89 -0.83 2.98
CA GLY A 119 2.13 -0.01 3.90
C GLY A 119 2.62 -0.05 5.34
N LEU A 120 2.12 0.89 6.11
CA LEU A 120 2.21 0.89 7.56
C LEU A 120 0.82 0.77 8.13
N TYR A 121 0.66 0.09 9.26
CA TYR A 121 -0.62 0.01 9.95
C TYR A 121 -0.56 0.58 11.36
N HIS A 122 -1.72 1.03 11.82
CA HIS A 122 -1.93 1.58 13.16
C HIS A 122 -3.14 0.92 13.79
N ILE A 123 -3.09 0.69 15.10
CA ILE A 123 -4.20 0.17 15.88
C ILE A 123 -4.68 1.31 16.79
N ARG A 124 -5.94 1.65 16.70
CA ARG A 124 -6.61 2.55 17.63
C ARG A 124 -7.80 1.85 18.28
N PHE A 125 -8.36 2.45 19.29
CA PHE A 125 -9.59 2.02 19.89
C PHE A 125 -10.65 3.08 19.62
N ASP A 126 -11.87 2.65 19.31
CA ASP A 126 -13.03 3.53 19.22
C ASP A 126 -13.56 3.88 20.63
N ASP A 127 -14.65 4.65 20.67
CA ASP A 127 -15.25 5.11 21.95
C ASP A 127 -15.88 3.95 22.74
N GLU A 128 -16.17 2.81 22.10
CA GLU A 128 -16.66 1.56 22.71
C GLU A 128 -15.52 0.60 23.08
N ASN A 129 -14.25 1.04 22.96
CA ASN A 129 -13.04 0.25 23.20
C ASN A 129 -12.84 -0.93 22.23
N ASN A 130 -13.44 -0.89 21.03
CA ASN A 130 -13.17 -1.87 19.99
C ASN A 130 -11.88 -1.52 19.24
N LYS A 131 -11.12 -2.55 18.85
CA LYS A 131 -9.91 -2.38 18.04
C LYS A 131 -10.25 -2.00 16.61
N MET A 132 -9.72 -0.86 16.18
CA MET A 132 -9.80 -0.36 14.81
C MET A 132 -8.41 -0.45 14.16
N TYR A 133 -8.31 -1.21 13.08
CA TYR A 133 -7.09 -1.33 12.29
C TYR A 133 -7.14 -0.37 11.11
N GLN A 134 -6.11 0.42 10.96
CA GLN A 134 -5.98 1.38 9.85
C GLN A 134 -4.64 1.21 9.17
N PHE A 135 -4.58 1.46 7.85
CA PHE A 135 -3.34 1.44 7.11
C PHE A 135 -3.13 2.70 6.27
N THR A 136 -1.88 2.96 5.91
CA THR A 136 -1.47 3.98 4.95
C THR A 136 -0.51 3.35 3.94
N ILE A 137 -0.58 3.76 2.67
CA ILE A 137 0.27 3.23 1.59
C ILE A 137 1.57 4.05 1.54
N LEU A 138 2.72 3.38 1.42
CA LEU A 138 3.98 4.05 1.15
C LEU A 138 4.05 4.47 -0.31
N THR A 139 4.56 5.67 -0.55
CA THR A 139 4.79 6.20 -1.90
C THR A 139 6.23 6.65 -2.06
N LYS A 140 6.76 6.50 -3.28
CA LYS A 140 8.07 6.97 -3.73
C LYS A 140 7.93 7.90 -4.93
N GLU A 141 9.02 8.52 -5.38
CA GLU A 141 9.06 9.17 -6.68
C GLU A 141 8.74 8.16 -7.79
N ALA A 142 7.99 8.63 -8.79
CA ALA A 142 7.59 7.78 -9.89
C ALA A 142 8.78 7.46 -10.80
N GLU A 143 8.83 6.22 -11.26
CA GLU A 143 9.77 5.75 -12.29
C GLU A 143 9.47 6.39 -13.65
N GLU A 144 10.45 6.34 -14.56
CA GLU A 144 10.39 7.05 -15.84
C GLU A 144 9.10 6.76 -16.62
N GLY A 145 8.68 5.52 -16.72
CA GLY A 145 7.45 5.10 -17.42
C GLY A 145 6.15 5.64 -16.82
N ILE A 146 6.15 6.01 -15.55
CA ILE A 146 4.95 6.49 -14.81
C ILE A 146 5.01 8.01 -14.56
N ARG A 147 6.20 8.60 -14.56
CA ARG A 147 6.42 10.01 -14.20
C ARG A 147 5.61 10.99 -15.05
N ASN A 148 5.36 10.64 -16.31
CA ASN A 148 4.53 11.47 -17.22
C ASN A 148 3.04 11.49 -16.84
N ILE A 149 2.57 10.49 -16.07
CA ILE A 149 1.19 10.42 -15.58
C ILE A 149 1.09 11.12 -14.24
N HIS A 150 1.99 10.77 -13.31
CA HIS A 150 2.05 11.35 -11.97
C HIS A 150 3.47 11.26 -11.40
N ASN A 151 3.89 12.26 -10.61
CA ASN A 151 5.24 12.33 -10.03
C ASN A 151 5.46 11.37 -8.84
N ARG A 152 4.42 10.71 -8.36
CA ARG A 152 4.49 9.73 -7.26
C ARG A 152 3.86 8.42 -7.68
N MET A 153 4.37 7.31 -7.12
CA MET A 153 3.80 5.98 -7.27
C MET A 153 3.84 5.25 -5.92
N PRO A 154 3.03 4.19 -5.69
CA PRO A 154 3.16 3.35 -4.51
C PRO A 154 4.51 2.61 -4.53
N VAL A 155 5.06 2.36 -3.35
CA VAL A 155 6.17 1.41 -3.19
C VAL A 155 5.59 0.01 -3.33
N ILE A 156 6.18 -0.80 -4.22
CA ILE A 156 5.82 -2.21 -4.40
C ILE A 156 6.90 -3.06 -3.74
N ILE A 157 6.52 -4.07 -3.00
CA ILE A 157 7.44 -5.06 -2.42
C ILE A 157 7.46 -6.27 -3.34
N GLU A 158 8.59 -6.54 -3.95
CA GLU A 158 8.76 -7.74 -4.78
C GLU A 158 8.77 -9.01 -3.92
N LYS A 159 8.50 -10.15 -4.55
CA LYS A 159 8.37 -11.45 -3.91
C LYS A 159 9.55 -11.77 -2.99
N ASP A 160 10.77 -11.53 -3.48
CA ASP A 160 12.02 -11.84 -2.75
C ASP A 160 12.21 -10.99 -1.48
N ASN A 161 11.59 -9.81 -1.42
CA ASN A 161 11.64 -8.91 -0.27
C ASN A 161 10.41 -9.01 0.66
N THR A 162 9.40 -9.82 0.29
CA THR A 162 8.13 -9.91 1.02
C THR A 162 8.31 -10.38 2.46
N GLU A 163 9.09 -11.43 2.66
CA GLU A 163 9.34 -12.00 3.99
C GLU A 163 10.12 -11.01 4.86
N GLU A 164 11.17 -10.42 4.33
CA GLU A 164 11.93 -9.40 5.05
C GLU A 164 11.07 -8.19 5.42
N TRP A 165 10.25 -7.70 4.49
CA TRP A 165 9.35 -6.58 4.75
C TRP A 165 8.37 -6.85 5.88
N LEU A 166 7.79 -8.04 5.93
CA LEU A 166 6.75 -8.41 6.90
C LEU A 166 7.30 -8.82 8.27
N PHE A 167 8.52 -9.37 8.35
CA PHE A 167 9.01 -10.01 9.57
C PHE A 167 10.27 -9.38 10.16
N SER A 168 11.10 -8.69 9.36
CA SER A 168 12.36 -8.15 9.88
C SER A 168 12.15 -6.99 10.85
N GLU A 169 12.81 -7.04 11.99
CA GLU A 169 12.89 -5.91 12.92
C GLU A 169 14.01 -4.91 12.55
N LYS A 170 14.81 -5.21 11.53
CA LYS A 170 16.05 -4.48 11.19
C LYS A 170 15.94 -3.59 9.95
N ILE A 171 14.75 -3.40 9.38
CA ILE A 171 14.60 -2.48 8.25
C ILE A 171 14.76 -1.04 8.75
N ASP A 172 15.77 -0.37 8.23
CA ASP A 172 16.03 1.06 8.38
C ASP A 172 15.84 1.81 7.04
N GLN A 173 16.18 3.07 6.99
CA GLN A 173 16.02 3.86 5.75
C GLN A 173 16.95 3.38 4.63
N LEU A 174 18.16 2.95 4.95
CA LEU A 174 19.11 2.47 3.93
C LEU A 174 18.60 1.18 3.28
N ARG A 175 18.15 0.21 4.11
CA ARG A 175 17.60 -1.04 3.60
C ARG A 175 16.29 -0.81 2.82
N LEU A 176 15.43 0.10 3.28
CA LEU A 176 14.22 0.46 2.52
C LEU A 176 14.57 1.06 1.15
N ASN A 177 15.54 1.96 1.10
CA ASN A 177 15.99 2.54 -0.17
C ASN A 177 16.53 1.47 -1.12
N ASP A 178 17.26 0.49 -0.60
CA ASP A 178 17.77 -0.64 -1.39
C ASP A 178 16.62 -1.49 -1.97
N ILE A 179 15.63 -1.85 -1.15
CA ILE A 179 14.41 -2.55 -1.59
C ILE A 179 13.67 -1.76 -2.69
N ILE A 180 13.55 -0.44 -2.54
CA ILE A 180 12.83 0.42 -3.49
C ILE A 180 13.58 0.57 -4.82
N ASN A 181 14.91 0.72 -4.77
CA ASN A 181 15.72 1.05 -5.95
C ASN A 181 16.08 -0.17 -6.81
N ASN A 182 16.03 -1.37 -6.24
CA ASN A 182 16.39 -2.62 -6.94
C ASN A 182 15.17 -3.38 -7.50
N GLN A 183 14.07 -2.69 -7.74
CA GLN A 183 12.84 -3.29 -8.30
C GLN A 183 13.02 -3.64 -9.77
N LYS A 184 12.50 -4.82 -10.16
CA LYS A 184 12.53 -5.36 -11.53
C LYS A 184 11.17 -5.31 -12.23
N LEU A 185 10.17 -4.64 -11.63
CA LEU A 185 8.80 -4.57 -12.13
C LEU A 185 8.74 -3.76 -13.44
N SER A 186 7.91 -4.22 -14.36
CA SER A 186 7.65 -3.56 -15.64
C SER A 186 6.19 -3.10 -15.68
N PHE A 187 5.98 -1.83 -15.35
CA PHE A 187 4.63 -1.27 -15.29
C PHE A 187 4.10 -0.92 -16.68
N GLU A 188 2.84 -1.26 -16.90
CA GLU A 188 2.04 -0.79 -18.02
C GLU A 188 0.94 0.15 -17.51
N ALA A 189 0.65 1.21 -18.27
CA ALA A 189 -0.40 2.17 -17.98
C ALA A 189 -1.42 2.21 -19.13
N LYS A 190 -2.68 1.91 -18.82
CA LYS A 190 -3.81 1.94 -19.79
C LYS A 190 -4.82 3.02 -19.41
N ILE A 191 -5.25 3.80 -20.37
CA ILE A 191 -6.35 4.77 -20.21
C ILE A 191 -7.65 4.02 -19.87
N GLN A 192 -8.44 4.59 -18.96
CA GLN A 192 -9.72 4.07 -18.47
C GLN A 192 -10.89 4.97 -18.88
#